data_15bfcd94d05f5b14e96c83a49cb6b8b6
#
_entry.id   15bfcd94d05f5b14e96c83a49cb6b8b6
#
_cell.length_a   1.000
_cell.length_b   1.000
_cell.length_c   1.000
_cell.angle_alpha   90.00
_cell.angle_beta   90.00
_cell.angle_gamma   90.00
#
_symmetry.space_group_name_H-M   'P 1'
#
loop_
_entity.id
_entity.type
_entity.pdbx_description
1 polymer ?
#
loop_
_entity_poly.entity_id
_entity_poly.type
_entity_poly.pdbx_seq_one_letter_code
_entity_poly.pdbx_strand_id
1 'polypeptide(L)'
;MWRRDRLAFGVSSLPGSNNYLILMRELDRICHALSAAATRRESVVLVTVMAVEGSVYRGAGARMIVTASGETIGAVSGGCLEADIVARAPEVLSGGRAELVRYDTRASDEMLLGLGMGCQGIIDLLLDPLASAALDDAVAFHERLAARRDAVTLLTLLRSDTGHPPVGTRLLLGEGGDIIEGDRALLEHETDVAREVIRPATRLVICGGGTDAIPLARLAKLTGWHVTVVDHRASFATSARFPDANAVECANLSQDANALGGRVAIDERTMAVVMAHSASHDRAYLHAMLDAGAGYIGVLGPRKRTVELLGACLSGPDATLPPSVHSPVGLDLGAETPDEIALSIVAEIAAVSTGRNAGMLRERRGPIHDRPSHHEEVDA
;
A
#
# COMPACT_ATOMS: atom_id res chain seq x y z
N MET A 1 14.41 -25.20 32.65
CA MET A 1 13.69 -25.95 31.62
C MET A 1 12.38 -25.19 31.34
N TRP A 2 12.49 -24.10 30.57
CA TRP A 2 11.39 -23.17 30.27
C TRP A 2 10.83 -23.52 28.92
N ARG A 3 9.58 -23.94 28.87
CA ARG A 3 8.84 -24.18 27.63
C ARG A 3 8.64 -22.82 26.92
N ARG A 4 9.14 -22.71 25.71
CA ARG A 4 8.77 -21.69 24.75
C ARG A 4 7.39 -22.06 24.20
N ASP A 5 6.33 -21.55 24.81
CA ASP A 5 5.03 -21.52 24.14
C ASP A 5 5.10 -20.44 23.07
N ARG A 6 5.21 -20.90 21.82
CA ARG A 6 4.99 -20.06 20.65
C ARG A 6 3.50 -19.74 20.63
N LEU A 7 3.15 -18.52 20.96
CA LEU A 7 1.86 -17.96 20.57
C LEU A 7 1.86 -17.91 19.05
N ALA A 8 1.43 -19.01 18.42
CA ALA A 8 1.14 -19.07 17.01
C ALA A 8 -0.13 -18.25 16.77
N PHE A 9 -0.01 -16.93 16.64
CA PHE A 9 -1.04 -16.14 15.98
C PHE A 9 -1.05 -16.56 14.52
N GLY A 10 -2.00 -17.43 14.18
CA GLY A 10 -2.25 -17.84 12.81
C GLY A 10 -2.54 -16.61 11.98
N VAL A 11 -1.54 -16.15 11.22
CA VAL A 11 -1.75 -15.27 10.08
C VAL A 11 -2.35 -16.15 9.00
N SER A 12 -3.67 -16.47 9.16
CA SER A 12 -4.45 -17.00 8.06
C SER A 12 -4.37 -15.93 6.95
N SER A 13 -3.98 -16.34 5.76
CA SER A 13 -3.91 -15.57 4.53
C SER A 13 -5.15 -14.68 4.39
N LEU A 14 -5.00 -13.39 4.77
CA LEU A 14 -6.06 -12.40 4.61
C LEU A 14 -6.18 -12.09 3.11
N PRO A 15 -7.36 -12.20 2.49
CA PRO A 15 -7.56 -11.78 1.13
C PRO A 15 -7.25 -10.29 1.01
N GLY A 16 -6.41 -9.94 0.01
CA GLY A 16 -5.96 -8.57 -0.23
C GLY A 16 -7.14 -7.62 -0.49
N SER A 17 -7.26 -6.56 0.29
CA SER A 17 -8.23 -5.51 0.05
C SER A 17 -7.59 -4.28 -0.61
N ASN A 18 -8.32 -3.62 -1.53
CA ASN A 18 -7.87 -2.43 -2.28
C ASN A 18 -7.42 -1.26 -1.39
N ASN A 19 -7.77 -1.26 -0.10
CA ASN A 19 -7.38 -0.22 0.84
C ASN A 19 -5.86 -0.11 1.05
N TYR A 20 -5.08 -1.16 0.77
CA TYR A 20 -3.64 -1.17 1.02
C TYR A 20 -2.83 -0.36 0.01
N LEU A 21 -3.25 -0.33 -1.26
CA LEU A 21 -2.58 0.48 -2.30
C LEU A 21 -2.76 1.99 -2.04
N ILE A 22 -3.95 2.37 -1.57
CA ILE A 22 -4.26 3.75 -1.18
C ILE A 22 -3.44 4.15 0.05
N LEU A 23 -3.27 3.23 1.03
CA LEU A 23 -2.52 3.46 2.26
C LEU A 23 -1.03 3.77 2.01
N MET A 24 -0.35 3.03 1.12
CA MET A 24 1.08 3.26 0.88
C MET A 24 1.35 4.64 0.27
N ARG A 25 0.55 5.07 -0.70
CA ARG A 25 0.66 6.44 -1.23
C ARG A 25 0.29 7.50 -0.18
N GLU A 26 -0.65 7.19 0.68
CA GLU A 26 -1.03 8.03 1.80
C GLU A 26 0.11 8.14 2.82
N LEU A 27 0.77 7.02 3.16
CA LEU A 27 1.96 7.04 4.02
C LEU A 27 3.05 7.94 3.44
N ASP A 28 3.35 7.87 2.15
CA ASP A 28 4.32 8.75 1.50
C ASP A 28 3.95 10.23 1.66
N ARG A 29 2.68 10.58 1.43
CA ARG A 29 2.18 11.95 1.64
C ARG A 29 2.28 12.38 3.10
N ILE A 30 1.93 11.51 4.02
CA ILE A 30 2.04 11.76 5.46
C ILE A 30 3.51 11.95 5.84
N CYS A 31 4.44 11.10 5.34
CA CYS A 31 5.88 11.28 5.56
C CYS A 31 6.36 12.66 5.07
N HIS A 32 5.99 13.04 3.84
CA HIS A 32 6.36 14.35 3.30
C HIS A 32 5.78 15.51 4.13
N ALA A 33 4.54 15.41 4.56
CA ALA A 33 3.89 16.45 5.36
C ALA A 33 4.53 16.55 6.75
N LEU A 34 4.84 15.42 7.40
CA LEU A 34 5.55 15.40 8.68
C LEU A 34 6.96 16.00 8.54
N SER A 35 7.72 15.62 7.50
CA SER A 35 9.05 16.18 7.23
C SER A 35 9.00 17.69 6.97
N ALA A 36 7.99 18.18 6.27
CA ALA A 36 7.79 19.60 6.06
C ALA A 36 7.45 20.33 7.37
N ALA A 37 6.61 19.74 8.22
CA ALA A 37 6.28 20.29 9.55
C ALA A 37 7.51 20.30 10.46
N ALA A 38 8.31 19.23 10.48
CA ALA A 38 9.56 19.14 11.24
C ALA A 38 10.54 20.25 10.82
N THR A 39 10.71 20.46 9.49
CA THR A 39 11.57 21.53 8.94
C THR A 39 11.09 22.91 9.40
N ARG A 40 9.78 23.15 9.47
CA ARG A 40 9.18 24.41 9.94
C ARG A 40 9.07 24.50 11.44
N ARG A 41 9.40 23.42 12.19
CA ARG A 41 9.16 23.28 13.63
C ARG A 41 7.73 23.57 14.03
N GLU A 42 6.79 23.15 13.21
CA GLU A 42 5.37 23.36 13.37
C GLU A 42 4.72 22.11 13.97
N SER A 43 4.06 22.25 15.15
CA SER A 43 3.29 21.16 15.74
C SER A 43 2.07 20.82 14.88
N VAL A 44 1.73 19.53 14.78
CA VAL A 44 0.60 19.04 13.98
C VAL A 44 -0.22 18.00 14.74
N VAL A 45 -1.45 17.78 14.34
CA VAL A 45 -2.25 16.63 14.77
C VAL A 45 -2.22 15.58 13.68
N LEU A 46 -1.75 14.39 13.98
CA LEU A 46 -1.89 13.22 13.12
C LEU A 46 -3.21 12.52 13.45
N VAL A 47 -4.13 12.52 12.51
CA VAL A 47 -5.44 11.88 12.63
C VAL A 47 -5.39 10.54 11.91
N THR A 48 -5.81 9.47 12.59
CA THR A 48 -5.82 8.11 12.01
C THR A 48 -7.18 7.46 12.25
N VAL A 49 -7.76 6.85 11.21
CA VAL A 49 -8.95 6.02 11.34
C VAL A 49 -8.53 4.70 12.00
N MET A 50 -9.01 4.45 13.21
CA MET A 50 -8.68 3.25 13.99
C MET A 50 -9.65 2.11 13.75
N ALA A 51 -10.95 2.41 13.70
CA ALA A 51 -11.98 1.43 13.45
C ALA A 51 -13.13 2.03 12.65
N VAL A 52 -13.86 1.17 11.95
CA VAL A 52 -15.05 1.55 11.18
C VAL A 52 -16.11 0.46 11.25
N GLU A 53 -17.38 0.85 11.41
CA GLU A 53 -18.53 -0.02 11.32
C GLU A 53 -19.50 0.50 10.25
N GLY A 54 -20.22 -0.38 9.55
CA GLY A 54 -21.19 0.01 8.53
C GLY A 54 -20.55 0.59 7.26
N SER A 55 -21.28 1.46 6.54
CA SER A 55 -20.83 2.05 5.26
C SER A 55 -20.13 3.38 5.52
N VAL A 56 -18.82 3.42 5.26
CA VAL A 56 -17.97 4.60 5.41
C VAL A 56 -17.12 4.81 4.16
N TYR A 57 -16.72 6.07 3.92
CA TYR A 57 -15.92 6.44 2.75
C TYR A 57 -14.46 5.96 2.87
N ARG A 58 -13.86 6.08 4.08
CA ARG A 58 -12.46 5.69 4.35
C ARG A 58 -12.43 4.53 5.33
N GLY A 59 -11.52 3.59 5.12
CA GLY A 59 -11.30 2.46 6.01
C GLY A 59 -10.29 2.74 7.12
N ALA A 60 -10.17 1.79 8.06
CA ALA A 60 -9.13 1.82 9.08
C ALA A 60 -7.73 1.96 8.45
N GLY A 61 -6.86 2.72 9.11
CA GLY A 61 -5.53 3.06 8.63
C GLY A 61 -5.45 4.34 7.78
N ALA A 62 -6.59 4.91 7.33
CA ALA A 62 -6.57 6.20 6.64
C ALA A 62 -6.07 7.31 7.56
N ARG A 63 -5.25 8.23 7.00
CA ARG A 63 -4.57 9.26 7.79
C ARG A 63 -4.76 10.65 7.21
N MET A 64 -4.74 11.63 8.10
CA MET A 64 -4.75 13.06 7.78
C MET A 64 -3.85 13.80 8.76
N ILE A 65 -3.18 14.83 8.30
CA ILE A 65 -2.47 15.79 9.16
C ILE A 65 -3.28 17.07 9.20
N VAL A 66 -3.39 17.64 10.39
CA VAL A 66 -3.91 18.99 10.60
C VAL A 66 -2.79 19.84 11.19
N THR A 67 -2.42 20.92 10.51
CA THR A 67 -1.42 21.87 10.99
C THR A 67 -2.02 22.83 12.04
N ALA A 68 -1.15 23.53 12.77
CA ALA A 68 -1.60 24.57 13.70
C ALA A 68 -2.37 25.71 13.04
N SER A 69 -2.14 25.94 11.74
CA SER A 69 -2.89 26.92 10.92
C SER A 69 -4.25 26.40 10.42
N GLY A 70 -4.57 25.13 10.63
CA GLY A 70 -5.79 24.47 10.14
C GLY A 70 -5.68 23.94 8.69
N GLU A 71 -4.48 23.95 8.08
CA GLU A 71 -4.26 23.30 6.80
C GLU A 71 -4.35 21.79 6.98
N THR A 72 -4.94 21.07 6.01
CA THR A 72 -5.11 19.62 6.05
C THR A 72 -4.34 18.93 4.91
N ILE A 73 -3.68 17.83 5.21
CA ILE A 73 -3.01 16.96 4.24
C ILE A 73 -3.51 15.53 4.44
N GLY A 74 -4.03 14.89 3.40
CA GLY A 74 -4.74 13.61 3.50
C GLY A 74 -6.23 13.82 3.78
N ALA A 75 -6.97 12.72 4.04
CA ALA A 75 -8.38 12.76 4.39
C ALA A 75 -8.80 11.48 5.13
N VAL A 76 -9.67 11.60 6.12
CA VAL A 76 -10.23 10.49 6.90
C VAL A 76 -11.71 10.24 6.60
N SER A 77 -12.34 11.15 5.87
CA SER A 77 -13.72 11.03 5.39
C SER A 77 -13.85 11.55 3.96
N GLY A 78 -15.07 11.73 3.46
CA GLY A 78 -15.35 12.39 2.17
C GLY A 78 -15.52 13.90 2.27
N GLY A 79 -14.99 14.56 3.31
CA GLY A 79 -15.12 15.99 3.56
C GLY A 79 -16.07 16.34 4.71
N CYS A 80 -16.81 15.36 5.24
CA CYS A 80 -17.85 15.63 6.23
C CYS A 80 -17.33 15.77 7.67
N LEU A 81 -16.22 15.13 8.04
CA LEU A 81 -15.67 15.17 9.40
C LEU A 81 -14.51 16.15 9.54
N GLU A 82 -13.87 16.52 8.45
CA GLU A 82 -12.64 17.30 8.42
C GLU A 82 -12.80 18.66 9.10
N ALA A 83 -13.95 19.33 8.95
CA ALA A 83 -14.21 20.62 9.57
C ALA A 83 -14.26 20.55 11.11
N ASP A 84 -14.91 19.52 11.68
CA ASP A 84 -14.95 19.30 13.13
C ASP A 84 -13.56 18.92 13.67
N ILE A 85 -12.82 18.07 12.94
CA ILE A 85 -11.46 17.68 13.30
C ILE A 85 -10.53 18.90 13.33
N VAL A 86 -10.60 19.78 12.32
CA VAL A 86 -9.83 21.03 12.30
C VAL A 86 -10.19 21.94 13.47
N ALA A 87 -11.47 22.02 13.83
CA ALA A 87 -11.91 22.81 14.98
C ALA A 87 -11.39 22.26 16.31
N ARG A 88 -11.20 20.93 16.45
CA ARG A 88 -10.65 20.27 17.65
C ARG A 88 -9.12 20.33 17.74
N ALA A 89 -8.44 20.45 16.62
CA ALA A 89 -6.98 20.36 16.56
C ALA A 89 -6.25 21.33 17.54
N PRO A 90 -6.64 22.59 17.75
CA PRO A 90 -6.02 23.48 18.71
C PRO A 90 -6.10 22.96 20.15
N GLU A 91 -7.23 22.39 20.55
CA GLU A 91 -7.42 21.82 21.89
C GLU A 91 -6.55 20.58 22.11
N VAL A 92 -6.54 19.67 21.12
CA VAL A 92 -5.68 18.47 21.14
C VAL A 92 -4.20 18.86 21.22
N LEU A 93 -3.74 19.84 20.43
CA LEU A 93 -2.36 20.33 20.48
C LEU A 93 -2.03 20.93 21.86
N SER A 94 -2.92 21.73 22.44
CA SER A 94 -2.68 22.34 23.75
C SER A 94 -2.73 21.34 24.89
N GLY A 95 -3.57 20.30 24.78
CA GLY A 95 -3.69 19.20 25.74
C GLY A 95 -2.48 18.26 25.74
N GLY A 96 -1.76 18.16 24.61
CA GLY A 96 -0.56 17.33 24.45
C GLY A 96 -0.78 15.84 24.67
N ARG A 97 -2.01 15.36 24.52
CA ARG A 97 -2.40 13.95 24.69
C ARG A 97 -3.24 13.49 23.52
N ALA A 98 -3.00 12.24 23.11
CA ALA A 98 -3.81 11.62 22.07
C ALA A 98 -5.26 11.39 22.57
N GLU A 99 -6.22 11.65 21.70
CA GLU A 99 -7.66 11.55 21.97
C GLU A 99 -8.32 10.61 20.96
N LEU A 100 -9.13 9.65 21.46
CA LEU A 100 -9.99 8.81 20.63
C LEU A 100 -11.37 9.45 20.50
N VAL A 101 -11.75 9.82 19.27
CA VAL A 101 -13.04 10.45 18.95
C VAL A 101 -13.89 9.50 18.12
N ARG A 102 -15.13 9.25 18.58
CA ARG A 102 -16.11 8.42 17.87
C ARG A 102 -17.16 9.29 17.18
N TYR A 103 -17.34 9.07 15.87
CA TYR A 103 -18.40 9.66 15.07
C TYR A 103 -19.40 8.57 14.66
N ASP A 104 -20.65 8.68 15.12
CA ASP A 104 -21.74 7.80 14.70
C ASP A 104 -22.65 8.55 13.71
N THR A 105 -22.57 8.15 12.43
CA THR A 105 -23.31 8.79 11.33
C THR A 105 -24.61 8.05 11.00
N ARG A 106 -24.99 7.02 11.79
CA ARG A 106 -26.22 6.23 11.60
C ARG A 106 -27.46 6.89 12.21
N ALA A 107 -27.26 7.76 13.20
CA ALA A 107 -28.36 8.46 13.86
C ALA A 107 -29.02 9.43 12.88
N SER A 108 -30.32 9.29 12.70
CA SER A 108 -31.15 10.09 11.80
C SER A 108 -31.38 11.55 12.26
N ASP A 109 -30.69 11.99 13.30
CA ASP A 109 -30.74 13.38 13.75
C ASP A 109 -29.86 14.24 12.82
N GLU A 110 -30.44 14.56 11.64
CA GLU A 110 -29.96 15.60 10.72
C GLU A 110 -29.70 16.96 11.43
N MET A 111 -30.07 17.07 12.68
CA MET A 111 -30.00 18.29 13.47
C MET A 111 -28.68 18.47 14.24
N LEU A 112 -27.89 17.42 14.53
CA LEU A 112 -26.77 17.55 15.46
C LEU A 112 -25.51 18.15 14.84
N LEU A 113 -25.31 18.07 13.52
CA LEU A 113 -24.12 18.66 12.90
C LEU A 113 -24.35 19.36 11.55
N GLY A 114 -25.57 19.37 10.99
CA GLY A 114 -25.86 20.04 9.69
C GLY A 114 -25.08 19.47 8.49
N LEU A 115 -24.55 18.25 8.60
CA LEU A 115 -23.53 17.72 7.68
C LEU A 115 -24.08 16.90 6.52
N GLY A 116 -25.41 16.65 6.42
CA GLY A 116 -26.00 15.94 5.26
C GLY A 116 -25.24 14.68 4.84
N MET A 117 -24.81 13.84 5.80
CA MET A 117 -23.88 12.75 5.54
C MET A 117 -24.58 11.58 4.84
N GLY A 118 -24.16 11.24 3.62
CA GLY A 118 -24.61 10.06 2.88
C GLY A 118 -24.04 8.73 3.38
N CYS A 119 -23.19 8.73 4.41
CA CYS A 119 -22.59 7.54 5.01
C CYS A 119 -23.41 7.09 6.22
N GLN A 120 -23.63 5.75 6.35
CA GLN A 120 -24.32 5.15 7.49
C GLN A 120 -23.35 4.23 8.24
N GLY A 121 -22.45 4.82 9.03
CA GLY A 121 -21.44 4.05 9.74
C GLY A 121 -20.94 4.73 11.01
N ILE A 122 -20.11 4.01 11.76
CA ILE A 122 -19.33 4.53 12.88
C ILE A 122 -17.87 4.62 12.45
N ILE A 123 -17.20 5.70 12.88
CA ILE A 123 -15.78 5.90 12.62
C ILE A 123 -15.12 6.29 13.94
N ASP A 124 -14.11 5.54 14.35
CA ASP A 124 -13.25 5.87 15.48
C ASP A 124 -11.95 6.49 14.95
N LEU A 125 -11.69 7.73 15.34
CA LEU A 125 -10.50 8.49 14.97
C LEU A 125 -9.58 8.68 16.17
N LEU A 126 -8.29 8.40 16.01
CA LEU A 126 -7.25 8.81 16.95
C LEU A 126 -6.67 10.14 16.49
N LEU A 127 -6.78 11.18 17.33
CA LEU A 127 -6.16 12.48 17.14
C LEU A 127 -4.89 12.51 18.00
N ASP A 128 -3.72 12.43 17.37
CA ASP A 128 -2.42 12.31 18.03
C ASP A 128 -1.63 13.61 17.87
N PRO A 129 -1.45 14.41 18.96
CA PRO A 129 -0.72 15.66 18.87
C PRO A 129 0.79 15.40 18.79
N LEU A 130 1.39 15.80 17.70
CA LEU A 130 2.83 15.75 17.47
C LEU A 130 3.43 17.12 17.70
N ALA A 131 3.98 17.33 18.90
CA ALA A 131 4.75 18.54 19.21
C ALA A 131 6.00 18.61 18.32
N SER A 132 6.50 19.81 18.05
CA SER A 132 7.65 20.02 17.17
C SER A 132 8.89 19.21 17.60
N ALA A 133 9.06 18.94 18.88
CA ALA A 133 10.16 18.11 19.40
C ALA A 133 10.00 16.60 19.10
N ALA A 134 8.78 16.12 18.85
CA ALA A 134 8.48 14.72 18.55
C ALA A 134 8.38 14.44 17.05
N LEU A 135 8.44 15.47 16.20
CA LEU A 135 8.24 15.31 14.75
C LEU A 135 9.34 14.50 14.08
N ASP A 136 10.60 14.67 14.49
CA ASP A 136 11.72 13.93 13.91
C ASP A 136 11.57 12.43 14.13
N ASP A 137 11.14 12.02 15.33
CA ASP A 137 10.86 10.61 15.64
C ASP A 137 9.65 10.09 14.86
N ALA A 138 8.61 10.91 14.75
CA ALA A 138 7.41 10.55 13.94
C ALA A 138 7.77 10.40 12.46
N VAL A 139 8.57 11.30 11.88
CA VAL A 139 9.08 11.20 10.50
C VAL A 139 9.85 9.89 10.34
N ALA A 140 10.87 9.66 11.21
CA ALA A 140 11.70 8.48 11.13
C ALA A 140 10.88 7.18 11.26
N PHE A 141 9.86 7.13 12.11
CA PHE A 141 8.95 5.99 12.24
C PHE A 141 8.17 5.74 10.94
N HIS A 142 7.55 6.77 10.37
CA HIS A 142 6.75 6.63 9.15
C HIS A 142 7.63 6.31 7.92
N GLU A 143 8.83 6.86 7.83
CA GLU A 143 9.81 6.53 6.79
C GLU A 143 10.24 5.06 6.88
N ARG A 144 10.50 4.56 8.10
CA ARG A 144 10.80 3.12 8.31
C ARG A 144 9.63 2.24 7.87
N LEU A 145 8.39 2.63 8.18
CA LEU A 145 7.20 1.91 7.70
C LEU A 145 7.11 1.91 6.17
N ALA A 146 7.29 3.07 5.53
CA ALA A 146 7.21 3.21 4.08
C ALA A 146 8.33 2.45 3.34
N ALA A 147 9.51 2.32 3.95
CA ALA A 147 10.66 1.62 3.39
C ALA A 147 10.59 0.09 3.53
N ARG A 148 9.65 -0.46 4.30
CA ARG A 148 9.56 -1.91 4.54
C ARG A 148 9.28 -2.70 3.27
N ARG A 149 9.81 -3.92 3.23
CA ARG A 149 9.64 -4.88 2.13
C ARG A 149 8.72 -6.04 2.48
N ASP A 150 8.42 -6.21 3.75
CA ASP A 150 7.55 -7.21 4.37
C ASP A 150 6.34 -6.53 5.02
N ALA A 151 5.25 -7.27 5.17
CA ALA A 151 4.09 -6.79 5.89
C ALA A 151 4.41 -6.71 7.39
N VAL A 152 3.81 -5.73 8.06
CA VAL A 152 3.94 -5.55 9.50
C VAL A 152 2.58 -5.30 10.12
N THR A 153 2.43 -5.64 11.39
CA THR A 153 1.24 -5.30 12.17
C THR A 153 1.58 -4.19 13.14
N LEU A 154 0.90 -3.05 12.99
CA LEU A 154 0.97 -1.94 13.93
C LEU A 154 -0.18 -2.08 14.94
N LEU A 155 0.18 -2.23 16.21
CA LEU A 155 -0.74 -2.12 17.34
C LEU A 155 -0.72 -0.68 17.84
N THR A 156 -1.90 -0.12 18.12
CA THR A 156 -2.04 1.22 18.70
C THR A 156 -3.01 1.16 19.86
N LEU A 157 -2.59 1.62 21.04
CA LEU A 157 -3.44 1.65 22.24
C LEU A 157 -4.53 2.72 22.10
N LEU A 158 -5.79 2.31 22.25
CA LEU A 158 -6.95 3.18 22.13
C LEU A 158 -7.51 3.64 23.48
N ARG A 159 -7.34 2.82 24.52
CA ARG A 159 -7.83 3.11 25.89
C ARG A 159 -6.79 2.67 26.90
N SER A 160 -6.72 3.41 28.01
CA SER A 160 -5.86 3.10 29.15
C SER A 160 -6.53 3.56 30.43
N ASP A 161 -6.94 2.63 31.28
CA ASP A 161 -7.62 2.91 32.54
C ASP A 161 -6.67 3.55 33.57
N THR A 162 -5.39 3.21 33.48
CA THR A 162 -4.36 3.72 34.39
C THR A 162 -3.64 4.96 33.84
N GLY A 163 -3.84 5.28 32.56
CA GLY A 163 -3.07 6.30 31.85
C GLY A 163 -1.65 5.86 31.47
N HIS A 164 -1.26 4.62 31.78
CA HIS A 164 0.02 4.04 31.42
C HIS A 164 -0.15 2.61 30.88
N PRO A 165 0.36 2.32 29.66
CA PRO A 165 0.91 3.27 28.70
C PRO A 165 -0.14 4.29 28.23
N PRO A 166 0.25 5.47 27.75
CA PRO A 166 -0.71 6.48 27.26
C PRO A 166 -1.40 6.03 25.98
N VAL A 167 -2.61 6.54 25.75
CA VAL A 167 -3.33 6.38 24.46
C VAL A 167 -2.47 6.87 23.31
N GLY A 168 -2.47 6.15 22.18
CA GLY A 168 -1.59 6.40 21.04
C GLY A 168 -0.24 5.69 21.11
N THR A 169 0.09 5.00 22.23
CA THR A 169 1.28 4.13 22.30
C THR A 169 1.22 3.06 21.24
N ARG A 170 2.36 2.77 20.61
CA ARG A 170 2.47 1.88 19.44
C ARG A 170 3.41 0.72 19.68
N LEU A 171 3.12 -0.40 19.03
CA LEU A 171 3.98 -1.57 18.92
C LEU A 171 3.94 -2.10 17.50
N LEU A 172 5.12 -2.27 16.88
CA LEU A 172 5.27 -2.79 15.53
C LEU A 172 5.74 -4.23 15.59
N LEU A 173 4.99 -5.12 14.96
CA LEU A 173 5.26 -6.55 14.87
C LEU A 173 5.56 -6.94 13.42
N GLY A 174 6.52 -7.85 13.23
CA GLY A 174 6.79 -8.52 11.95
C GLY A 174 5.73 -9.54 11.58
N GLU A 175 5.82 -10.12 10.37
CA GLU A 175 4.91 -11.16 9.88
C GLU A 175 4.89 -12.40 10.80
N GLY A 176 6.00 -12.72 11.47
CA GLY A 176 6.13 -13.81 12.44
C GLY A 176 5.65 -13.48 13.86
N GLY A 177 5.17 -12.26 14.10
CA GLY A 177 4.79 -11.79 15.43
C GLY A 177 5.98 -11.33 16.29
N ASP A 178 7.18 -11.27 15.75
CA ASP A 178 8.36 -10.73 16.41
C ASP A 178 8.24 -9.21 16.60
N ILE A 179 8.71 -8.73 17.74
CA ILE A 179 8.69 -7.29 18.04
C ILE A 179 9.81 -6.61 17.22
N ILE A 180 9.43 -5.64 16.41
CA ILE A 180 10.35 -4.80 15.66
C ILE A 180 10.68 -3.54 16.45
N GLU A 181 9.66 -2.85 16.95
CA GLU A 181 9.82 -1.55 17.63
C GLU A 181 8.57 -1.24 18.48
N GLY A 182 8.73 -0.52 19.59
CA GLY A 182 7.62 0.02 20.39
C GLY A 182 7.46 -0.62 21.76
N ASP A 183 6.32 -0.35 22.40
CA ASP A 183 6.06 -0.76 23.77
C ASP A 183 5.44 -2.16 23.86
N ARG A 184 6.21 -3.10 24.43
CA ARG A 184 5.81 -4.49 24.60
C ARG A 184 4.58 -4.66 25.52
N ALA A 185 4.31 -3.71 26.39
CA ALA A 185 3.16 -3.77 27.31
C ALA A 185 1.83 -3.88 26.54
N LEU A 186 1.78 -3.42 25.27
CA LEU A 186 0.57 -3.53 24.43
C LEU A 186 0.15 -4.96 24.16
N LEU A 187 1.02 -5.94 24.30
CA LEU A 187 0.64 -7.36 24.15
C LEU A 187 -0.26 -7.87 25.28
N GLU A 188 -0.34 -7.14 26.39
CA GLU A 188 -1.19 -7.46 27.54
C GLU A 188 -2.57 -6.76 27.45
N HIS A 189 -2.77 -5.86 26.48
CA HIS A 189 -3.98 -5.06 26.28
C HIS A 189 -4.78 -5.54 25.05
N GLU A 190 -5.25 -6.79 25.04
CA GLU A 190 -5.89 -7.40 23.85
C GLU A 190 -7.13 -6.65 23.34
N THR A 191 -7.95 -6.10 24.25
CA THR A 191 -9.24 -5.47 23.92
C THR A 191 -9.15 -3.98 23.59
N ASP A 192 -8.08 -3.31 24.01
CA ASP A 192 -7.96 -1.86 23.94
C ASP A 192 -6.97 -1.37 22.86
N VAL A 193 -6.55 -2.26 21.98
CA VAL A 193 -5.62 -1.95 20.89
C VAL A 193 -6.29 -2.09 19.52
N ALA A 194 -6.04 -1.12 18.65
CA ALA A 194 -6.30 -1.27 17.22
C ALA A 194 -5.16 -2.04 16.57
N ARG A 195 -5.50 -2.89 15.59
CA ARG A 195 -4.55 -3.68 14.79
C ARG A 195 -4.62 -3.23 13.34
N GLU A 196 -3.52 -2.72 12.82
CA GLU A 196 -3.39 -2.32 11.41
C GLU A 196 -2.31 -3.17 10.73
N VAL A 197 -2.68 -3.90 9.67
CA VAL A 197 -1.71 -4.61 8.84
C VAL A 197 -1.23 -3.67 7.74
N ILE A 198 0.02 -3.24 7.83
CA ILE A 198 0.67 -2.38 6.84
C ILE A 198 1.46 -3.28 5.88
N ARG A 199 1.05 -3.26 4.62
CA ARG A 199 1.73 -4.02 3.55
C ARG A 199 2.72 -3.13 2.81
N PRO A 200 3.84 -3.68 2.30
CA PRO A 200 4.78 -2.92 1.48
C PRO A 200 4.13 -2.48 0.17
N ALA A 201 4.66 -1.41 -0.42
CA ALA A 201 4.26 -0.98 -1.74
C ALA A 201 4.49 -2.09 -2.77
N THR A 202 3.54 -2.25 -3.71
CA THR A 202 3.73 -3.10 -4.88
C THR A 202 4.97 -2.64 -5.63
N ARG A 203 5.87 -3.57 -5.94
CA ARG A 203 7.10 -3.29 -6.70
C ARG A 203 6.87 -3.67 -8.15
N LEU A 204 6.98 -2.68 -9.03
CA LEU A 204 6.90 -2.87 -10.46
C LEU A 204 8.27 -2.68 -11.10
N VAL A 205 8.75 -3.70 -11.80
CA VAL A 205 9.94 -3.63 -12.64
C VAL A 205 9.50 -3.59 -14.10
N ILE A 206 9.75 -2.49 -14.78
CA ILE A 206 9.44 -2.29 -16.21
C ILE A 206 10.70 -2.60 -17.02
N CYS A 207 10.70 -3.70 -17.75
CA CYS A 207 11.80 -4.15 -18.60
C CYS A 207 11.60 -3.64 -20.03
N GLY A 208 12.19 -2.49 -20.33
CA GLY A 208 12.06 -1.75 -21.58
C GLY A 208 11.57 -0.32 -21.33
N GLY A 209 12.42 0.70 -21.63
CA GLY A 209 12.15 2.12 -21.44
C GLY A 209 11.58 2.80 -22.70
N GLY A 210 10.81 2.07 -23.53
CA GLY A 210 10.13 2.58 -24.71
C GLY A 210 9.09 3.66 -24.39
N THR A 211 8.39 4.14 -25.42
CA THR A 211 7.35 5.18 -25.27
C THR A 211 6.20 4.68 -24.40
N ASP A 212 5.82 3.41 -24.54
CA ASP A 212 4.71 2.78 -23.81
C ASP A 212 5.02 2.61 -22.31
N ALA A 213 6.31 2.56 -21.93
CA ALA A 213 6.75 2.46 -20.56
C ALA A 213 6.52 3.76 -19.75
N ILE A 214 6.46 4.91 -20.43
CA ILE A 214 6.30 6.21 -19.77
C ILE A 214 4.94 6.33 -19.06
N PRO A 215 3.79 6.14 -19.72
CA PRO A 215 2.51 6.19 -19.06
C PRO A 215 2.34 5.04 -18.03
N LEU A 216 2.93 3.86 -18.27
CA LEU A 216 2.90 2.76 -17.32
C LEU A 216 3.61 3.14 -16.01
N ALA A 217 4.82 3.68 -16.09
CA ALA A 217 5.57 4.14 -14.92
C ALA A 217 4.80 5.23 -14.15
N ARG A 218 4.21 6.20 -14.88
CA ARG A 218 3.42 7.28 -14.29
C ARG A 218 2.16 6.76 -13.59
N LEU A 219 1.35 5.92 -14.23
CA LEU A 219 0.13 5.36 -13.65
C LEU A 219 0.44 4.48 -12.44
N ALA A 220 1.45 3.61 -12.53
CA ALA A 220 1.90 2.79 -11.42
C ALA A 220 2.33 3.66 -10.22
N LYS A 221 3.06 4.75 -10.48
CA LYS A 221 3.45 5.68 -9.43
C LYS A 221 2.25 6.43 -8.83
N LEU A 222 1.27 6.78 -9.66
CA LEU A 222 0.00 7.37 -9.20
C LEU A 222 -0.79 6.44 -8.27
N THR A 223 -0.66 5.13 -8.40
CA THR A 223 -1.27 4.15 -7.50
C THR A 223 -0.43 3.86 -6.24
N GLY A 224 0.73 4.50 -6.08
CA GLY A 224 1.60 4.36 -4.90
C GLY A 224 2.62 3.22 -5.00
N TRP A 225 2.86 2.67 -6.21
CA TRP A 225 3.82 1.58 -6.38
C TRP A 225 5.26 2.07 -6.39
N HIS A 226 6.17 1.17 -6.03
CA HIS A 226 7.59 1.39 -6.20
C HIS A 226 7.99 0.96 -7.62
N VAL A 227 8.32 1.93 -8.48
CA VAL A 227 8.60 1.69 -9.89
C VAL A 227 10.09 1.73 -10.17
N THR A 228 10.61 0.66 -10.79
CA THR A 228 11.96 0.58 -11.34
C THR A 228 11.86 0.37 -12.84
N VAL A 229 12.55 1.18 -13.64
CA VAL A 229 12.64 1.01 -15.09
C VAL A 229 14.02 0.49 -15.46
N VAL A 230 14.06 -0.55 -16.29
CA VAL A 230 15.32 -1.15 -16.80
C VAL A 230 15.31 -1.09 -18.32
N ASP A 231 16.35 -0.53 -18.93
CA ASP A 231 16.55 -0.60 -20.40
C ASP A 231 18.01 -0.84 -20.72
N HIS A 232 18.26 -1.56 -21.82
CA HIS A 232 19.61 -1.86 -22.28
C HIS A 232 20.29 -0.66 -22.96
N ARG A 233 19.52 0.36 -23.35
CA ARG A 233 19.98 1.59 -24.03
C ARG A 233 20.12 2.73 -23.02
N ALA A 234 21.31 3.26 -22.86
CA ALA A 234 21.56 4.36 -21.93
C ALA A 234 20.71 5.60 -22.20
N SER A 235 20.37 5.89 -23.47
CA SER A 235 19.49 7.01 -23.84
C SER A 235 18.01 6.82 -23.47
N PHE A 236 17.59 5.58 -23.19
CA PHE A 236 16.24 5.23 -22.77
C PHE A 236 16.14 5.03 -21.25
N ALA A 237 17.24 4.64 -20.61
CA ALA A 237 17.34 4.47 -19.16
C ALA A 237 17.79 5.78 -18.50
N THR A 238 16.93 6.80 -18.49
CA THR A 238 17.26 8.11 -17.89
C THR A 238 16.15 8.61 -16.98
N SER A 239 16.52 9.27 -15.87
CA SER A 239 15.57 9.91 -14.98
C SER A 239 14.76 11.03 -15.65
N ALA A 240 15.32 11.65 -16.69
CA ALA A 240 14.60 12.67 -17.48
C ALA A 240 13.39 12.07 -18.23
N ARG A 241 13.46 10.79 -18.65
CA ARG A 241 12.35 10.09 -19.28
C ARG A 241 11.34 9.56 -18.27
N PHE A 242 11.82 9.20 -17.10
CA PHE A 242 11.02 8.57 -16.02
C PHE A 242 11.17 9.36 -14.71
N PRO A 243 10.73 10.63 -14.67
CA PRO A 243 10.93 11.49 -13.49
C PRO A 243 10.16 10.96 -12.25
N ASP A 244 9.10 10.19 -12.47
CA ASP A 244 8.27 9.63 -11.39
C ASP A 244 8.77 8.28 -10.90
N ALA A 245 9.72 7.62 -11.60
CA ALA A 245 10.23 6.31 -11.19
C ALA A 245 11.14 6.44 -9.95
N ASN A 246 11.11 5.40 -9.09
CA ASN A 246 11.98 5.33 -7.92
C ASN A 246 13.44 5.01 -8.31
N ALA A 247 13.62 4.23 -9.37
CA ALA A 247 14.93 3.91 -9.92
C ALA A 247 14.87 3.73 -11.44
N VAL A 248 15.95 4.08 -12.12
CA VAL A 248 16.12 3.85 -13.54
C VAL A 248 17.50 3.25 -13.77
N GLU A 249 17.55 2.03 -14.33
CA GLU A 249 18.74 1.22 -14.46
C GLU A 249 19.06 0.94 -15.93
N CYS A 250 20.32 1.19 -16.32
CA CYS A 250 20.83 0.76 -17.61
C CYS A 250 21.48 -0.62 -17.47
N ALA A 251 20.84 -1.65 -18.05
CA ALA A 251 21.33 -3.03 -17.95
C ALA A 251 21.00 -3.83 -19.21
N ASN A 252 21.99 -4.48 -19.80
CA ASN A 252 21.83 -5.31 -20.99
C ASN A 252 21.93 -6.80 -20.62
N LEU A 253 20.80 -7.40 -20.21
CA LEU A 253 20.71 -8.78 -19.80
C LEU A 253 20.92 -9.78 -20.95
N SER A 254 20.78 -9.36 -22.21
CA SER A 254 21.09 -10.23 -23.36
C SER A 254 22.58 -10.44 -23.57
N GLN A 255 23.43 -9.58 -23.02
CA GLN A 255 24.88 -9.69 -23.06
C GLN A 255 25.46 -10.20 -21.74
N ASP A 256 24.86 -9.82 -20.62
CA ASP A 256 25.25 -10.23 -19.27
C ASP A 256 24.00 -10.48 -18.42
N ALA A 257 23.68 -11.75 -18.18
CA ALA A 257 22.53 -12.14 -17.38
C ALA A 257 22.55 -11.55 -15.95
N ASN A 258 23.73 -11.23 -15.44
CA ASN A 258 23.94 -10.63 -14.12
C ASN A 258 24.03 -9.10 -14.16
N ALA A 259 23.72 -8.45 -15.29
CA ALA A 259 23.88 -7.00 -15.46
C ALA A 259 23.10 -6.15 -14.43
N LEU A 260 22.03 -6.69 -13.81
CA LEU A 260 21.33 -6.04 -12.70
C LEU A 260 22.13 -6.08 -11.39
N GLY A 261 22.97 -7.09 -11.18
CA GLY A 261 23.98 -7.16 -10.11
C GLY A 261 23.47 -6.84 -8.69
N GLY A 262 22.25 -7.24 -8.35
CA GLY A 262 21.62 -6.91 -7.06
C GLY A 262 21.12 -5.47 -6.94
N ARG A 263 21.27 -4.60 -7.96
CA ARG A 263 20.74 -3.23 -7.98
C ARG A 263 19.22 -3.20 -8.00
N VAL A 264 18.59 -4.22 -8.58
CA VAL A 264 17.13 -4.42 -8.56
C VAL A 264 16.88 -5.73 -7.82
N ALA A 265 16.27 -5.61 -6.66
CA ALA A 265 15.88 -6.80 -5.88
C ALA A 265 14.56 -7.34 -6.42
N ILE A 266 14.59 -8.58 -6.89
CA ILE A 266 13.44 -9.31 -7.45
C ILE A 266 13.15 -10.48 -6.53
N ASP A 267 11.88 -10.68 -6.21
CA ASP A 267 11.35 -11.74 -5.34
C ASP A 267 9.91 -12.08 -5.74
N GLU A 268 9.27 -13.00 -5.03
CA GLU A 268 7.88 -13.43 -5.27
C GLU A 268 6.83 -12.31 -5.11
N ARG A 269 7.20 -11.17 -4.56
CA ARG A 269 6.34 -9.97 -4.44
C ARG A 269 6.60 -8.96 -5.55
N THR A 270 7.54 -9.25 -6.45
CA THR A 270 7.86 -8.38 -7.58
C THR A 270 6.89 -8.62 -8.73
N MET A 271 6.31 -7.53 -9.23
CA MET A 271 5.57 -7.48 -10.49
C MET A 271 6.50 -6.98 -11.58
N ALA A 272 6.64 -7.73 -12.67
CA ALA A 272 7.48 -7.34 -13.79
C ALA A 272 6.63 -7.17 -15.06
N VAL A 273 7.02 -6.23 -15.94
CA VAL A 273 6.43 -6.08 -17.28
C VAL A 273 7.55 -6.05 -18.32
N VAL A 274 7.52 -7.02 -19.24
CA VAL A 274 8.50 -7.14 -20.34
C VAL A 274 7.93 -6.47 -21.59
N MET A 275 8.59 -5.38 -22.03
CA MET A 275 8.13 -4.51 -23.11
C MET A 275 9.27 -3.78 -23.84
N ALA A 276 10.41 -4.45 -24.07
CA ALA A 276 11.55 -3.85 -24.75
C ALA A 276 11.38 -3.81 -26.29
N HIS A 277 10.35 -4.45 -26.84
CA HIS A 277 10.06 -4.58 -28.29
C HIS A 277 11.20 -5.20 -29.10
N SER A 278 12.02 -6.01 -28.46
CA SER A 278 13.15 -6.74 -29.08
C SER A 278 13.14 -8.17 -28.62
N ALA A 279 13.09 -9.13 -29.54
CA ALA A 279 12.96 -10.54 -29.19
C ALA A 279 14.14 -11.05 -28.33
N SER A 280 15.37 -10.60 -28.58
CA SER A 280 16.53 -11.00 -27.79
C SER A 280 16.51 -10.42 -26.38
N HIS A 281 16.13 -9.13 -26.23
CA HIS A 281 16.07 -8.46 -24.94
C HIS A 281 14.85 -8.89 -24.13
N ASP A 282 13.68 -9.03 -24.78
CA ASP A 282 12.48 -9.51 -24.10
C ASP A 282 12.67 -10.95 -23.59
N ARG A 283 13.36 -11.81 -24.37
CA ARG A 283 13.75 -13.15 -23.90
C ARG A 283 14.64 -13.08 -22.67
N ALA A 284 15.68 -12.27 -22.71
CA ALA A 284 16.63 -12.15 -21.59
C ALA A 284 15.94 -11.61 -20.33
N TYR A 285 15.10 -10.59 -20.45
CA TYR A 285 14.31 -10.07 -19.32
C TYR A 285 13.33 -11.10 -18.79
N LEU A 286 12.58 -11.78 -19.66
CA LEU A 286 11.60 -12.80 -19.25
C LEU A 286 12.25 -13.92 -18.45
N HIS A 287 13.37 -14.47 -18.95
CA HIS A 287 14.12 -15.51 -18.25
C HIS A 287 14.68 -14.99 -16.91
N ALA A 288 15.29 -13.81 -16.90
CA ALA A 288 15.82 -13.24 -15.66
C ALA A 288 14.75 -13.03 -14.58
N MET A 289 13.54 -12.62 -14.96
CA MET A 289 12.42 -12.47 -14.01
C MET A 289 11.89 -13.82 -13.52
N LEU A 290 11.82 -14.83 -14.40
CA LEU A 290 11.45 -16.20 -14.02
C LEU A 290 12.48 -16.83 -13.07
N ASP A 291 13.76 -16.75 -13.40
CA ASP A 291 14.86 -17.32 -12.62
C ASP A 291 14.97 -16.66 -11.24
N ALA A 292 14.67 -15.36 -11.16
CA ALA A 292 14.63 -14.62 -9.90
C ALA A 292 13.34 -14.84 -9.08
N GLY A 293 12.34 -15.57 -9.61
CA GLY A 293 11.12 -15.91 -8.91
C GLY A 293 10.11 -14.76 -8.80
N ALA A 294 10.06 -13.85 -9.79
CA ALA A 294 9.04 -12.78 -9.80
C ALA A 294 7.62 -13.38 -9.76
N GLY A 295 6.76 -12.86 -8.87
CA GLY A 295 5.42 -13.41 -8.65
C GLY A 295 4.44 -13.12 -9.79
N TYR A 296 4.71 -12.07 -10.57
CA TYR A 296 3.96 -11.72 -11.77
C TYR A 296 4.89 -11.22 -12.87
N ILE A 297 4.70 -11.73 -14.09
CA ILE A 297 5.48 -11.32 -15.26
C ILE A 297 4.51 -11.07 -16.43
N GLY A 298 4.15 -9.82 -16.66
CA GLY A 298 3.38 -9.42 -17.81
C GLY A 298 4.27 -9.30 -19.05
N VAL A 299 3.85 -9.87 -20.18
CA VAL A 299 4.59 -9.78 -21.44
C VAL A 299 3.74 -9.06 -22.49
N LEU A 300 4.26 -7.93 -22.97
CA LEU A 300 3.59 -7.15 -23.99
C LEU A 300 3.67 -7.84 -25.36
N GLY A 301 2.54 -7.95 -26.01
CA GLY A 301 2.41 -8.57 -27.34
C GLY A 301 1.67 -9.90 -27.34
N PRO A 302 1.47 -10.50 -28.52
CA PRO A 302 0.60 -11.67 -28.66
C PRO A 302 1.20 -12.93 -28.00
N ARG A 303 0.33 -13.77 -27.44
CA ARG A 303 0.70 -15.03 -26.75
C ARG A 303 1.67 -15.89 -27.56
N LYS A 304 1.50 -15.99 -28.89
CA LYS A 304 2.39 -16.75 -29.76
C LYS A 304 3.84 -16.31 -29.61
N ARG A 305 4.08 -14.99 -29.58
CA ARG A 305 5.43 -14.42 -29.39
C ARG A 305 6.02 -14.81 -28.03
N THR A 306 5.21 -14.78 -26.98
CA THR A 306 5.68 -15.18 -25.63
C THR A 306 6.07 -16.65 -25.57
N VAL A 307 5.31 -17.53 -26.23
CA VAL A 307 5.68 -18.95 -26.37
C VAL A 307 7.04 -19.10 -27.08
N GLU A 308 7.27 -18.33 -28.16
CA GLU A 308 8.57 -18.33 -28.87
C GLU A 308 9.72 -17.76 -28.00
N LEU A 309 9.45 -16.77 -27.15
CA LEU A 309 10.44 -16.21 -26.21
C LEU A 309 10.84 -17.22 -25.13
N LEU A 310 9.87 -17.96 -24.60
CA LEU A 310 10.12 -19.00 -23.59
C LEU A 310 10.85 -20.21 -24.19
N GLY A 311 10.61 -20.55 -25.45
CA GLY A 311 11.34 -21.59 -26.17
C GLY A 311 11.37 -22.93 -25.43
N ALA A 312 12.57 -23.46 -25.18
CA ALA A 312 12.79 -24.76 -24.52
C ALA A 312 12.35 -24.85 -23.05
N CYS A 313 12.02 -23.72 -22.42
CA CYS A 313 11.45 -23.72 -21.07
C CYS A 313 10.04 -24.30 -21.03
N LEU A 314 9.38 -24.37 -22.21
CA LEU A 314 8.06 -25.00 -22.36
C LEU A 314 8.24 -26.43 -22.84
N SER A 315 7.89 -27.42 -22.04
CA SER A 315 8.00 -28.83 -22.39
C SER A 315 6.69 -29.34 -23.01
N GLY A 316 6.69 -29.69 -24.30
CA GLY A 316 5.60 -30.39 -24.99
C GLY A 316 4.70 -29.52 -25.87
N PRO A 317 3.89 -30.14 -26.75
CA PRO A 317 3.04 -29.45 -27.74
C PRO A 317 1.88 -28.67 -27.13
N ASP A 318 1.46 -29.01 -25.90
CA ASP A 318 0.37 -28.34 -25.15
C ASP A 318 0.91 -27.47 -24.00
N ALA A 319 2.13 -26.93 -24.15
CA ALA A 319 2.80 -26.19 -23.10
C ALA A 319 1.97 -24.98 -22.62
N THR A 320 1.53 -25.05 -21.38
CA THR A 320 0.91 -23.92 -20.70
C THR A 320 1.98 -22.93 -20.23
N LEU A 321 1.66 -21.62 -20.28
CA LEU A 321 2.56 -20.60 -19.70
C LEU A 321 2.70 -20.86 -18.20
N PRO A 322 3.88 -20.56 -17.62
CA PRO A 322 4.03 -20.57 -16.17
C PRO A 322 2.93 -19.72 -15.51
N PRO A 323 2.40 -20.11 -14.35
CA PRO A 323 1.29 -19.38 -13.69
C PRO A 323 1.58 -17.90 -13.43
N SER A 324 2.85 -17.56 -13.25
CA SER A 324 3.30 -16.17 -13.07
C SER A 324 3.36 -15.36 -14.38
N VAL A 325 3.25 -16.00 -15.56
CA VAL A 325 3.39 -15.33 -16.86
C VAL A 325 2.02 -14.98 -17.44
N HIS A 326 1.76 -13.69 -17.58
CA HIS A 326 0.55 -13.11 -18.13
C HIS A 326 0.81 -12.59 -19.55
N SER A 327 0.17 -13.17 -20.56
CA SER A 327 0.38 -12.79 -21.96
C SER A 327 -0.82 -13.15 -22.84
N PRO A 328 -1.34 -12.18 -23.60
CA PRO A 328 -1.03 -10.74 -23.58
C PRO A 328 -1.23 -10.14 -22.19
N VAL A 329 -0.35 -9.18 -21.81
CA VAL A 329 -0.48 -8.47 -20.54
C VAL A 329 -1.62 -7.45 -20.59
N GLY A 330 -2.38 -7.32 -19.52
CA GLY A 330 -3.44 -6.34 -19.32
C GLY A 330 -4.86 -6.93 -19.37
N LEU A 331 -5.79 -6.20 -18.79
CA LEU A 331 -7.21 -6.51 -18.89
C LEU A 331 -7.74 -6.18 -20.31
N ASP A 332 -8.71 -6.91 -20.77
CA ASP A 332 -9.40 -6.62 -22.04
C ASP A 332 -10.32 -5.40 -21.90
N LEU A 333 -9.74 -4.22 -22.09
CA LEU A 333 -10.42 -2.92 -22.04
C LEU A 333 -10.65 -2.31 -23.43
N GLY A 334 -10.23 -3.00 -24.52
CA GLY A 334 -10.20 -2.41 -25.85
C GLY A 334 -9.13 -1.33 -26.01
N ALA A 335 -8.03 -1.42 -25.26
CA ALA A 335 -6.96 -0.45 -25.24
C ALA A 335 -6.16 -0.43 -26.55
N GLU A 336 -5.96 0.75 -27.14
CA GLU A 336 -5.20 0.95 -28.38
C GLU A 336 -4.02 1.89 -28.19
N THR A 337 -4.17 2.93 -27.38
CA THR A 337 -3.10 3.91 -27.12
C THR A 337 -2.15 3.47 -26.00
N PRO A 338 -0.90 3.97 -25.94
CA PRO A 338 0.03 3.68 -24.85
C PRO A 338 -0.54 3.95 -23.45
N ASP A 339 -1.34 5.00 -23.30
CA ASP A 339 -1.95 5.37 -22.03
C ASP A 339 -3.05 4.37 -21.63
N GLU A 340 -3.89 3.92 -22.57
CA GLU A 340 -4.93 2.90 -22.35
C GLU A 340 -4.31 1.53 -22.07
N ILE A 341 -3.25 1.15 -22.80
CA ILE A 341 -2.49 -0.07 -22.55
C ILE A 341 -1.90 -0.04 -21.14
N ALA A 342 -1.31 1.09 -20.74
CA ALA A 342 -0.78 1.26 -19.38
C ALA A 342 -1.87 1.11 -18.32
N LEU A 343 -3.06 1.68 -18.54
CA LEU A 343 -4.21 1.51 -17.65
C LEU A 343 -4.63 0.04 -17.54
N SER A 344 -4.73 -0.66 -18.68
CA SER A 344 -5.06 -2.08 -18.75
C SER A 344 -4.06 -2.93 -17.93
N ILE A 345 -2.75 -2.67 -18.08
CA ILE A 345 -1.68 -3.37 -17.35
C ILE A 345 -1.76 -3.10 -15.85
N VAL A 346 -1.89 -1.81 -15.45
CA VAL A 346 -1.98 -1.44 -14.03
C VAL A 346 -3.22 -2.07 -13.38
N ALA A 347 -4.35 -2.09 -14.09
CA ALA A 347 -5.59 -2.70 -13.61
C ALA A 347 -5.45 -4.22 -13.41
N GLU A 348 -4.80 -4.94 -14.33
CA GLU A 348 -4.54 -6.38 -14.18
C GLU A 348 -3.63 -6.64 -12.98
N ILE A 349 -2.50 -5.94 -12.87
CA ILE A 349 -1.57 -6.11 -11.75
C ILE A 349 -2.27 -5.80 -10.42
N ALA A 350 -3.10 -4.75 -10.36
CA ALA A 350 -3.88 -4.43 -9.16
C ALA A 350 -4.87 -5.55 -8.80
N ALA A 351 -5.53 -6.15 -9.78
CA ALA A 351 -6.43 -7.28 -9.57
C ALA A 351 -5.68 -8.52 -9.05
N VAL A 352 -4.56 -8.88 -9.68
CA VAL A 352 -3.73 -10.02 -9.29
C VAL A 352 -3.17 -9.83 -7.88
N SER A 353 -2.61 -8.65 -7.58
CA SER A 353 -2.01 -8.36 -6.26
C SER A 353 -3.03 -8.38 -5.11
N THR A 354 -4.31 -8.20 -5.42
CA THR A 354 -5.41 -8.24 -4.45
C THR A 354 -6.23 -9.53 -4.49
N GLY A 355 -5.87 -10.48 -5.35
CA GLY A 355 -6.61 -11.74 -5.54
C GLY A 355 -8.02 -11.53 -6.12
N ARG A 356 -8.24 -10.45 -6.88
CA ARG A 356 -9.53 -10.13 -7.51
C ARG A 356 -9.57 -10.60 -8.95
N ASN A 357 -10.78 -10.89 -9.44
CA ASN A 357 -11.01 -11.34 -10.81
C ASN A 357 -11.23 -10.21 -11.82
N ALA A 358 -11.06 -8.95 -11.40
CA ALA A 358 -11.28 -7.76 -12.22
C ALA A 358 -12.68 -7.63 -12.85
N GLY A 359 -13.68 -8.31 -12.30
CA GLY A 359 -15.08 -8.18 -12.72
C GLY A 359 -15.69 -6.81 -12.36
N MET A 360 -16.85 -6.49 -12.95
CA MET A 360 -17.53 -5.24 -12.65
C MET A 360 -18.08 -5.23 -11.22
N LEU A 361 -17.85 -4.16 -10.47
CA LEU A 361 -18.32 -4.02 -9.08
C LEU A 361 -19.84 -4.16 -8.93
N ARG A 362 -20.63 -3.74 -9.93
CA ARG A 362 -22.10 -3.91 -9.95
C ARG A 362 -22.54 -5.38 -9.92
N GLU A 363 -21.67 -6.31 -10.33
CA GLU A 363 -21.95 -7.76 -10.36
C GLU A 363 -21.54 -8.45 -9.06
N ARG A 364 -20.81 -7.74 -8.20
CA ARG A 364 -20.34 -8.27 -6.93
C ARG A 364 -21.49 -8.39 -5.93
N ARG A 365 -21.64 -9.59 -5.35
CA ARG A 365 -22.53 -9.84 -4.22
C ARG A 365 -21.72 -9.66 -2.92
N GLY A 366 -22.19 -8.80 -2.02
CA GLY A 366 -21.53 -8.51 -0.74
C GLY A 366 -20.83 -7.13 -0.71
N PRO A 367 -20.13 -6.81 0.38
CA PRO A 367 -19.51 -5.51 0.57
C PRO A 367 -18.39 -5.26 -0.46
N ILE A 368 -18.18 -4.01 -0.84
CA ILE A 368 -17.13 -3.60 -1.78
C ILE A 368 -15.74 -3.97 -1.24
N HIS A 369 -15.56 -3.81 0.07
CA HIS A 369 -14.33 -4.15 0.78
C HIS A 369 -14.58 -5.37 1.67
N ASP A 370 -13.76 -6.42 1.53
CA ASP A 370 -13.77 -7.54 2.48
C ASP A 370 -13.12 -7.03 3.78
N ARG A 371 -13.94 -6.86 4.80
CA ARG A 371 -13.48 -6.49 6.14
C ARG A 371 -13.31 -7.77 6.95
N PRO A 372 -12.24 -7.93 7.74
CA PRO A 372 -12.24 -8.94 8.79
C PRO A 372 -13.40 -8.59 9.73
N SER A 373 -14.34 -9.51 9.90
CA SER A 373 -15.40 -9.40 10.90
C SER A 373 -14.76 -9.43 12.29
N HIS A 374 -14.79 -8.31 13.01
CA HIS A 374 -14.48 -8.25 14.44
C HIS A 374 -15.70 -8.66 15.28
N HIS A 375 -16.34 -9.77 14.96
CA HIS A 375 -17.30 -10.44 15.84
C HIS A 375 -17.27 -11.93 15.48
N GLU A 376 -16.36 -12.68 16.08
CA GLU A 376 -16.77 -13.98 16.56
C GLU A 376 -17.56 -13.70 17.85
N GLU A 377 -18.88 -13.74 17.75
CA GLU A 377 -19.76 -13.88 18.89
C GLU A 377 -19.28 -15.10 19.65
N VAL A 378 -18.84 -14.88 20.88
CA VAL A 378 -18.72 -15.92 21.88
C VAL A 378 -20.15 -16.25 22.25
N ASP A 379 -20.75 -17.17 21.51
CA ASP A 379 -21.95 -17.86 21.99
C ASP A 379 -21.57 -18.81 23.13
N ALA A 380 -22.25 -18.58 24.25
CA ALA A 380 -22.14 -19.23 25.55
C ALA A 380 -22.34 -20.77 25.55
#